data_b4a68730f582ebf47fa60494b955f9d4
#
_entry.id   b4a68730f582ebf47fa60494b955f9d4
#
_cell.length_a   1.000
_cell.length_b   1.000
_cell.length_c   1.000
_cell.angle_alpha   90.00
_cell.angle_beta   90.00
_cell.angle_gamma   90.00
#
_symmetry.space_group_name_H-M   'P 1'
#
loop_
_entity.id
_entity.type
_entity.pdbx_description
1 polymer ?
#
loop_
_entity_poly.entity_id
_entity_poly.type
_entity_poly.pdbx_seq_one_letter_code
_entity_poly.pdbx_strand_id
1 'polypeptide(L)'
;MERASLPSSIKILGLDADDTLWQNEEFFRLTQDRFADMLSAYMPPDPLHAELLAAERRNLGRYGYGIKGFMLSMVETAIDVSKGQVPAHVIHDILAMGRDMLNHPIHLLPGVAECLPRLAQEYALVLVTKGDLLHQEQKLAQSGLGDLFEDVHIVSEKHITTYQRIFGAQLAATAMVGNSIKSDILPALTAGAAAIHIPGRYEWEMEKADAPPEGPRFFKASSFNKVSALLMEM
;
A
#
# COMPACT_ATOMS: atom_id res chain seq x y z
N MET A 1 -14.26 6.03 30.53
CA MET A 1 -13.08 5.80 29.68
C MET A 1 -12.89 7.06 28.85
N GLU A 2 -11.86 7.82 29.14
CA GLU A 2 -11.47 8.96 28.30
C GLU A 2 -11.18 8.43 26.89
N ARG A 3 -11.81 9.01 25.87
CA ARG A 3 -11.44 8.71 24.48
C ARG A 3 -10.00 9.18 24.30
N ALA A 4 -9.09 8.28 23.96
CA ALA A 4 -7.75 8.66 23.58
C ALA A 4 -7.86 9.62 22.39
N SER A 5 -7.45 10.87 22.58
CA SER A 5 -7.36 11.89 21.53
C SER A 5 -5.93 11.96 21.02
N LEU A 6 -5.78 12.22 19.73
CA LEU A 6 -4.47 12.52 19.14
C LEU A 6 -3.85 13.74 19.86
N PRO A 7 -2.51 13.79 19.97
CA PRO A 7 -1.86 14.98 20.51
C PRO A 7 -2.20 16.23 19.69
N SER A 8 -2.62 17.30 20.35
CA SER A 8 -2.91 18.60 19.70
C SER A 8 -1.68 19.24 19.02
N SER A 9 -0.52 18.63 19.18
CA SER A 9 0.74 19.04 18.55
C SER A 9 0.91 18.55 17.11
N ILE A 10 0.01 17.70 16.59
CA ILE A 10 0.11 17.19 15.21
C ILE A 10 -0.07 18.35 14.21
N LYS A 11 0.85 18.45 13.26
CA LYS A 11 0.89 19.45 12.19
C LYS A 11 1.08 18.84 10.81
N ILE A 12 1.59 17.60 10.77
CA ILE A 12 1.92 16.88 9.53
C ILE A 12 1.15 15.57 9.52
N LEU A 13 0.54 15.27 8.38
CA LEU A 13 -0.03 13.95 8.11
C LEU A 13 0.80 13.26 7.03
N GLY A 14 1.52 12.22 7.43
CA GLY A 14 2.05 11.24 6.50
C GLY A 14 0.91 10.34 6.03
N LEU A 15 0.74 10.18 4.74
CA LEU A 15 -0.34 9.38 4.15
C LEU A 15 0.27 8.29 3.26
N ASP A 16 -0.09 7.05 3.52
CA ASP A 16 0.12 5.99 2.55
C ASP A 16 -0.88 6.15 1.39
N ALA A 17 -0.60 5.49 0.27
CA ALA A 17 -1.39 5.61 -0.95
C ALA A 17 -2.28 4.39 -1.22
N ASP A 18 -1.65 3.25 -1.53
CA ASP A 18 -2.31 2.03 -1.96
C ASP A 18 -3.13 1.41 -0.82
N ASP A 19 -4.42 1.17 -1.05
CA ASP A 19 -5.40 0.69 -0.05
C ASP A 19 -5.59 1.61 1.17
N THR A 20 -5.07 2.85 1.09
CA THR A 20 -5.31 3.94 2.03
C THR A 20 -6.08 5.08 1.37
N LEU A 21 -5.64 5.55 0.20
CA LEU A 21 -6.29 6.62 -0.59
C LEU A 21 -7.05 6.05 -1.79
N TRP A 22 -6.59 4.98 -2.41
CA TRP A 22 -7.21 4.33 -3.56
C TRP A 22 -7.07 2.81 -3.50
N GLN A 23 -7.93 2.12 -4.24
CA GLN A 23 -7.93 0.66 -4.34
C GLN A 23 -6.67 0.15 -5.04
N ASN A 24 -6.09 -0.93 -4.54
CA ASN A 24 -4.90 -1.56 -5.12
C ASN A 24 -4.92 -3.10 -4.99
N GLU A 25 -4.95 -3.65 -3.79
CA GLU A 25 -4.78 -5.09 -3.53
C GLU A 25 -5.89 -5.94 -4.17
N GLU A 26 -7.09 -5.41 -4.34
CA GLU A 26 -8.19 -6.11 -5.01
C GLU A 26 -7.83 -6.49 -6.45
N PHE A 27 -7.10 -5.62 -7.16
CA PHE A 27 -6.67 -5.90 -8.55
C PHE A 27 -5.60 -6.97 -8.62
N PHE A 28 -4.70 -7.02 -7.66
CA PHE A 28 -3.71 -8.09 -7.54
C PHE A 28 -4.41 -9.43 -7.33
N ARG A 29 -5.38 -9.52 -6.43
CA ARG A 29 -6.14 -10.74 -6.17
C ARG A 29 -6.92 -11.23 -7.39
N LEU A 30 -7.65 -10.34 -8.06
CA LEU A 30 -8.36 -10.70 -9.29
C LEU A 30 -7.40 -11.23 -10.37
N THR A 31 -6.21 -10.65 -10.46
CA THR A 31 -5.18 -11.10 -11.41
C THR A 31 -4.60 -12.45 -11.00
N GLN A 32 -4.38 -12.69 -9.70
CA GLN A 32 -3.94 -13.99 -9.18
C GLN A 32 -4.96 -15.09 -9.47
N ASP A 33 -6.26 -14.82 -9.28
CA ASP A 33 -7.32 -15.78 -9.58
C ASP A 33 -7.33 -16.13 -11.08
N ARG A 34 -7.26 -15.13 -11.95
CA ARG A 34 -7.17 -15.34 -13.42
C ARG A 34 -5.90 -16.10 -13.81
N PHE A 35 -4.78 -15.81 -13.18
CA PHE A 35 -3.52 -16.52 -13.37
C PHE A 35 -3.65 -17.99 -12.98
N ALA A 36 -4.32 -18.27 -11.85
CA ALA A 36 -4.58 -19.64 -11.41
C ALA A 36 -5.46 -20.43 -12.39
N ASP A 37 -6.50 -19.80 -12.95
CA ASP A 37 -7.35 -20.41 -13.98
C ASP A 37 -6.55 -20.79 -15.22
N MET A 38 -5.65 -19.89 -15.69
CA MET A 38 -4.82 -20.12 -16.89
C MET A 38 -3.86 -21.30 -16.72
N LEU A 39 -3.39 -21.57 -15.52
CA LEU A 39 -2.43 -22.65 -15.21
C LEU A 39 -3.07 -23.87 -14.56
N SER A 40 -4.41 -23.94 -14.51
CA SER A 40 -5.15 -25.03 -13.85
C SER A 40 -4.82 -26.43 -14.38
N ALA A 41 -4.35 -26.55 -15.65
CA ALA A 41 -3.87 -27.81 -16.23
C ALA A 41 -2.53 -28.29 -15.65
N TYR A 42 -1.75 -27.41 -15.03
CA TYR A 42 -0.42 -27.71 -14.47
C TYR A 42 -0.46 -27.85 -12.94
N MET A 43 -1.26 -27.02 -12.26
CA MET A 43 -1.31 -27.00 -10.80
C MET A 43 -2.68 -26.49 -10.30
N PRO A 44 -3.24 -27.07 -9.20
CA PRO A 44 -4.43 -26.51 -8.56
C PRO A 44 -4.19 -25.10 -8.00
N PRO A 45 -5.27 -24.27 -7.81
CA PRO A 45 -5.14 -22.86 -7.39
C PRO A 45 -4.36 -22.64 -6.11
N ASP A 46 -4.69 -23.33 -5.00
CA ASP A 46 -4.03 -23.07 -3.70
C ASP A 46 -2.52 -23.30 -3.72
N PRO A 47 -1.97 -24.45 -4.21
CA PRO A 47 -0.53 -24.61 -4.33
C PRO A 47 0.08 -23.62 -5.35
N LEU A 48 -0.63 -23.25 -6.41
CA LEU A 48 -0.14 -22.27 -7.36
C LEU A 48 0.03 -20.87 -6.74
N HIS A 49 -0.93 -20.44 -5.93
CA HIS A 49 -0.81 -19.19 -5.18
C HIS A 49 0.38 -19.22 -4.20
N ALA A 50 0.64 -20.38 -3.57
CA ALA A 50 1.81 -20.52 -2.70
C ALA A 50 3.14 -20.44 -3.47
N GLU A 51 3.23 -21.04 -4.67
CA GLU A 51 4.40 -20.92 -5.54
C GLU A 51 4.61 -19.49 -6.03
N LEU A 52 3.53 -18.80 -6.42
CA LEU A 52 3.60 -17.40 -6.83
C LEU A 52 4.11 -16.52 -5.67
N LEU A 53 3.56 -16.68 -4.47
CA LEU A 53 4.01 -15.94 -3.28
C LEU A 53 5.49 -16.23 -2.97
N ALA A 54 5.94 -17.47 -3.15
CA ALA A 54 7.35 -17.83 -2.99
C ALA A 54 8.24 -17.15 -4.05
N ALA A 55 7.78 -17.06 -5.30
CA ALA A 55 8.46 -16.32 -6.36
C ALA A 55 8.54 -14.82 -6.05
N GLU A 56 7.44 -14.20 -5.63
CA GLU A 56 7.40 -12.80 -5.21
C GLU A 56 8.41 -12.52 -4.09
N ARG A 57 8.46 -13.38 -3.06
CA ARG A 57 9.44 -13.24 -1.96
C ARG A 57 10.89 -13.28 -2.44
N ARG A 58 11.23 -14.18 -3.37
CA ARG A 58 12.58 -14.28 -3.96
C ARG A 58 12.92 -13.04 -4.78
N ASN A 59 11.93 -12.49 -5.44
CA ASN A 59 12.08 -11.44 -6.45
C ASN A 59 12.00 -10.02 -5.89
N LEU A 60 11.39 -9.85 -4.72
CA LEU A 60 11.17 -8.53 -4.11
C LEU A 60 12.45 -7.70 -3.99
N GLY A 61 13.56 -8.32 -3.56
CA GLY A 61 14.85 -7.65 -3.44
C GLY A 61 15.53 -7.31 -4.78
N ARG A 62 15.01 -7.83 -5.91
CA ARG A 62 15.58 -7.62 -7.25
C ARG A 62 14.68 -6.73 -8.11
N TYR A 63 13.38 -7.00 -8.11
CA TYR A 63 12.42 -6.32 -8.97
C TYR A 63 11.63 -5.22 -8.23
N GLY A 64 11.74 -5.17 -6.89
CA GLY A 64 11.00 -4.21 -6.08
C GLY A 64 9.51 -4.54 -5.97
N TYR A 65 8.80 -3.61 -5.36
CA TYR A 65 7.34 -3.65 -5.23
C TYR A 65 6.64 -3.24 -6.52
N GLY A 66 5.38 -3.65 -6.68
CA GLY A 66 4.47 -3.20 -7.72
C GLY A 66 4.30 -4.20 -8.87
N ILE A 67 3.51 -3.80 -9.85
CA ILE A 67 2.98 -4.65 -10.92
C ILE A 67 4.10 -5.29 -11.78
N LYS A 68 5.20 -4.58 -12.02
CA LYS A 68 6.31 -5.10 -12.85
C LYS A 68 6.98 -6.30 -12.19
N GLY A 69 7.29 -6.21 -10.90
CA GLY A 69 7.85 -7.33 -10.13
C GLY A 69 6.87 -8.50 -9.99
N PHE A 70 5.60 -8.20 -9.77
CA PHE A 70 4.52 -9.18 -9.74
C PHE A 70 4.38 -9.93 -11.08
N MET A 71 4.32 -9.22 -12.19
CA MET A 71 4.24 -9.80 -13.53
C MET A 71 5.43 -10.71 -13.84
N LEU A 72 6.66 -10.30 -13.50
CA LEU A 72 7.84 -11.14 -13.67
C LEU A 72 7.77 -12.40 -12.80
N SER A 73 7.27 -12.30 -11.57
CA SER A 73 7.06 -13.44 -10.69
C SER A 73 6.00 -14.41 -11.23
N MET A 74 4.92 -13.90 -11.84
CA MET A 74 3.93 -14.75 -12.54
C MET A 74 4.57 -15.50 -13.73
N VAL A 75 5.40 -14.82 -14.53
CA VAL A 75 6.10 -15.46 -15.66
C VAL A 75 7.04 -16.57 -15.17
N GLU A 76 7.85 -16.29 -14.16
CA GLU A 76 8.75 -17.29 -13.54
C GLU A 76 7.94 -18.49 -13.01
N THR A 77 6.89 -18.23 -12.23
CA THR A 77 6.02 -19.28 -11.69
C THR A 77 5.40 -20.13 -12.80
N ALA A 78 4.90 -19.52 -13.88
CA ALA A 78 4.31 -20.26 -15.00
C ALA A 78 5.32 -21.21 -15.68
N ILE A 79 6.56 -20.74 -15.85
CA ILE A 79 7.65 -21.56 -16.40
C ILE A 79 8.00 -22.71 -15.47
N ASP A 80 8.14 -22.45 -14.17
CA ASP A 80 8.55 -23.43 -13.17
C ASP A 80 7.49 -24.53 -13.00
N VAL A 81 6.22 -24.18 -12.76
CA VAL A 81 5.15 -25.16 -12.52
C VAL A 81 4.84 -26.01 -13.76
N SER A 82 5.03 -25.46 -14.95
CA SER A 82 4.89 -26.19 -16.22
C SER A 82 6.14 -26.96 -16.62
N LYS A 83 7.23 -26.84 -15.87
CA LYS A 83 8.55 -27.42 -16.22
C LYS A 83 9.02 -26.96 -17.61
N GLY A 84 8.80 -25.70 -17.91
CA GLY A 84 9.16 -25.10 -19.20
C GLY A 84 8.22 -25.43 -20.37
N GLN A 85 7.07 -26.04 -20.10
CA GLN A 85 6.10 -26.45 -21.15
C GLN A 85 4.95 -25.47 -21.33
N VAL A 86 4.92 -24.36 -20.58
CA VAL A 86 3.90 -23.32 -20.74
C VAL A 86 3.95 -22.74 -22.15
N PRO A 87 2.82 -22.69 -22.90
CA PRO A 87 2.82 -22.15 -24.25
C PRO A 87 3.12 -20.64 -24.26
N ALA A 88 3.79 -20.19 -25.30
CA ALA A 88 4.15 -18.77 -25.46
C ALA A 88 2.94 -17.82 -25.40
N HIS A 89 1.75 -18.25 -25.85
CA HIS A 89 0.55 -17.41 -25.74
C HIS A 89 0.13 -17.18 -24.28
N VAL A 90 0.31 -18.14 -23.38
CA VAL A 90 0.04 -17.96 -21.92
C VAL A 90 0.98 -16.90 -21.33
N ILE A 91 2.26 -16.93 -21.69
CA ILE A 91 3.21 -15.89 -21.28
C ILE A 91 2.79 -14.51 -21.84
N HIS A 92 2.35 -14.46 -23.10
CA HIS A 92 1.83 -13.23 -23.70
C HIS A 92 0.62 -12.70 -22.93
N ASP A 93 -0.30 -13.59 -22.51
CA ASP A 93 -1.50 -13.22 -21.75
C ASP A 93 -1.16 -12.72 -20.33
N ILE A 94 -0.14 -13.31 -19.66
CA ILE A 94 0.39 -12.80 -18.38
C ILE A 94 0.92 -11.37 -18.56
N LEU A 95 1.70 -11.12 -19.62
CA LEU A 95 2.19 -9.78 -19.93
C LEU A 95 1.06 -8.80 -20.26
N ALA A 96 -0.02 -9.27 -20.90
CA ALA A 96 -1.21 -8.46 -21.16
C ALA A 96 -1.92 -8.08 -19.85
N MET A 97 -2.12 -9.03 -18.93
CA MET A 97 -2.69 -8.75 -17.60
C MET A 97 -1.87 -7.70 -16.83
N GLY A 98 -0.54 -7.78 -16.88
CA GLY A 98 0.32 -6.77 -16.25
C GLY A 98 0.13 -5.37 -16.87
N ARG A 99 -0.02 -5.27 -18.20
CA ARG A 99 -0.33 -4.01 -18.88
C ARG A 99 -1.71 -3.47 -18.50
N ASP A 100 -2.71 -4.35 -18.40
CA ASP A 100 -4.06 -3.96 -17.99
C ASP A 100 -4.05 -3.40 -16.55
N MET A 101 -3.32 -4.04 -15.64
CA MET A 101 -3.14 -3.52 -14.28
C MET A 101 -2.46 -2.14 -14.25
N LEU A 102 -1.39 -1.94 -15.05
CA LEU A 102 -0.69 -0.65 -15.14
C LEU A 102 -1.56 0.48 -15.69
N ASN A 103 -2.53 0.15 -16.53
CA ASN A 103 -3.46 1.11 -17.16
C ASN A 103 -4.80 1.21 -16.42
N HIS A 104 -4.96 0.51 -15.30
CA HIS A 104 -6.23 0.51 -14.57
C HIS A 104 -6.53 1.90 -14.00
N PRO A 105 -7.77 2.41 -14.16
CA PRO A 105 -8.17 3.70 -13.59
C PRO A 105 -8.02 3.70 -12.06
N ILE A 106 -7.66 4.85 -11.50
CA ILE A 106 -7.59 5.02 -10.05
C ILE A 106 -8.99 5.21 -9.47
N HIS A 107 -9.34 4.38 -8.50
CA HIS A 107 -10.59 4.47 -7.75
C HIS A 107 -10.29 4.88 -6.31
N LEU A 108 -10.62 6.14 -5.96
CA LEU A 108 -10.46 6.62 -4.61
C LEU A 108 -11.31 5.83 -3.62
N LEU A 109 -10.77 5.58 -2.43
CA LEU A 109 -11.51 4.95 -1.35
C LEU A 109 -12.58 5.90 -0.79
N PRO A 110 -13.69 5.37 -0.24
CA PRO A 110 -14.77 6.18 0.28
C PRO A 110 -14.30 7.21 1.32
N GLY A 111 -14.70 8.46 1.13
CA GLY A 111 -14.39 9.57 2.02
C GLY A 111 -13.08 10.30 1.70
N VAL A 112 -12.22 9.77 0.83
CA VAL A 112 -10.95 10.42 0.50
C VAL A 112 -11.18 11.73 -0.24
N ALA A 113 -12.00 11.74 -1.29
CA ALA A 113 -12.26 12.91 -2.10
C ALA A 113 -12.83 14.10 -1.30
N GLU A 114 -13.66 13.80 -0.30
CA GLU A 114 -14.32 14.81 0.53
C GLU A 114 -13.46 15.27 1.72
N CYS A 115 -12.71 14.34 2.34
CA CYS A 115 -11.98 14.62 3.57
C CYS A 115 -10.58 15.18 3.32
N LEU A 116 -9.86 14.66 2.32
CA LEU A 116 -8.45 15.02 2.11
C LEU A 116 -8.25 16.53 1.83
N PRO A 117 -9.07 17.19 0.99
CA PRO A 117 -8.94 18.65 0.79
C PRO A 117 -9.19 19.47 2.04
N ARG A 118 -10.02 18.98 2.96
CA ARG A 118 -10.30 19.64 4.25
C ARG A 118 -9.12 19.47 5.20
N LEU A 119 -8.53 18.28 5.25
CA LEU A 119 -7.34 18.01 6.06
C LEU A 119 -6.13 18.84 5.56
N ALA A 120 -6.01 19.07 4.25
CA ALA A 120 -4.95 19.90 3.67
C ALA A 120 -5.03 21.39 4.08
N GLN A 121 -6.18 21.87 4.60
CA GLN A 121 -6.31 23.22 5.13
C GLN A 121 -5.73 23.37 6.55
N GLU A 122 -5.64 22.27 7.29
CA GLU A 122 -5.24 22.25 8.71
C GLU A 122 -3.85 21.61 8.93
N TYR A 123 -3.43 20.72 8.02
CA TYR A 123 -2.23 19.92 8.13
C TYR A 123 -1.39 19.96 6.87
N ALA A 124 -0.07 19.96 7.01
CA ALA A 124 0.85 19.67 5.92
C ALA A 124 0.70 18.19 5.52
N LEU A 125 0.29 17.91 4.28
CA LEU A 125 0.12 16.54 3.81
C LEU A 125 1.40 16.05 3.12
N VAL A 126 1.90 14.88 3.52
CA VAL A 126 3.08 14.24 2.94
C VAL A 126 2.72 12.84 2.49
N LEU A 127 2.84 12.56 1.19
CA LEU A 127 2.62 11.21 0.66
C LEU A 127 3.86 10.35 0.92
N VAL A 128 3.66 9.17 1.50
CA VAL A 128 4.75 8.19 1.71
C VAL A 128 4.26 6.84 1.22
N THR A 129 4.69 6.42 0.03
CA THR A 129 4.23 5.19 -0.61
C THR A 129 5.40 4.31 -1.06
N LYS A 130 5.18 3.00 -1.15
CA LYS A 130 6.11 2.04 -1.75
C LYS A 130 5.67 1.69 -3.16
N GLY A 131 6.62 1.38 -4.04
CA GLY A 131 6.29 0.87 -5.36
C GLY A 131 7.27 1.28 -6.45
N ASP A 132 6.89 0.96 -7.69
CA ASP A 132 7.59 1.44 -8.88
C ASP A 132 7.39 2.96 -9.03
N LEU A 133 8.49 3.70 -9.12
CA LEU A 133 8.47 5.16 -9.16
C LEU A 133 7.52 5.71 -10.23
N LEU A 134 7.71 5.27 -11.48
CA LEU A 134 6.89 5.76 -12.60
C LEU A 134 5.41 5.45 -12.40
N HIS A 135 5.09 4.24 -11.91
CA HIS A 135 3.71 3.85 -11.72
C HIS A 135 3.05 4.62 -10.56
N GLN A 136 3.76 4.83 -9.44
CA GLN A 136 3.20 5.60 -8.33
C GLN A 136 3.01 7.09 -8.69
N GLU A 137 3.93 7.69 -9.47
CA GLU A 137 3.75 9.04 -10.02
C GLU A 137 2.52 9.13 -10.93
N GLN A 138 2.32 8.14 -11.80
CA GLN A 138 1.15 8.07 -12.68
C GLN A 138 -0.17 7.92 -11.90
N LYS A 139 -0.20 7.05 -10.88
CA LYS A 139 -1.36 6.90 -9.98
C LYS A 139 -1.69 8.20 -9.27
N LEU A 140 -0.71 8.88 -8.71
CA LEU A 140 -0.91 10.16 -8.03
C LEU A 140 -1.47 11.21 -9.00
N ALA A 141 -0.92 11.32 -10.20
CA ALA A 141 -1.41 12.25 -11.22
C ALA A 141 -2.86 11.93 -11.64
N GLN A 142 -3.18 10.64 -11.86
CA GLN A 142 -4.54 10.20 -12.23
C GLN A 142 -5.56 10.36 -11.10
N SER A 143 -5.13 10.29 -9.84
CA SER A 143 -6.01 10.47 -8.67
C SER A 143 -6.57 11.89 -8.54
N GLY A 144 -5.90 12.88 -9.15
CA GLY A 144 -6.22 14.29 -8.98
C GLY A 144 -5.90 14.86 -7.59
N LEU A 145 -5.17 14.11 -6.76
CA LEU A 145 -4.84 14.51 -5.38
C LEU A 145 -3.47 15.17 -5.26
N GLY A 146 -2.67 15.20 -6.33
CA GLY A 146 -1.26 15.62 -6.29
C GLY A 146 -1.04 16.99 -5.67
N ASP A 147 -1.87 17.97 -6.02
CA ASP A 147 -1.75 19.36 -5.55
C ASP A 147 -2.07 19.54 -4.04
N LEU A 148 -2.60 18.53 -3.38
CA LEU A 148 -2.89 18.55 -1.94
C LEU A 148 -1.66 18.24 -1.08
N PHE A 149 -0.62 17.63 -1.67
CA PHE A 149 0.58 17.20 -0.94
C PHE A 149 1.68 18.26 -1.03
N GLU A 150 2.25 18.61 0.12
CA GLU A 150 3.44 19.47 0.19
C GLU A 150 4.71 18.72 -0.23
N ASP A 151 4.75 17.40 0.00
CA ASP A 151 5.87 16.55 -0.39
C ASP A 151 5.41 15.12 -0.73
N VAL A 152 6.15 14.45 -1.62
CA VAL A 152 5.84 13.11 -2.13
C VAL A 152 7.08 12.23 -2.08
N HIS A 153 7.01 11.15 -1.30
CA HIS A 153 8.08 10.17 -1.15
C HIS A 153 7.66 8.80 -1.66
N ILE A 154 8.16 8.42 -2.82
CA ILE A 154 8.05 7.07 -3.34
C ILE A 154 9.31 6.33 -2.94
N VAL A 155 9.19 5.34 -2.05
CA VAL A 155 10.32 4.68 -1.41
C VAL A 155 10.36 3.19 -1.71
N SER A 156 11.54 2.60 -1.67
CA SER A 156 11.70 1.15 -1.82
C SER A 156 11.23 0.39 -0.58
N GLU A 157 11.36 0.98 0.62
CA GLU A 157 10.93 0.39 1.89
C GLU A 157 10.55 1.46 2.91
N LYS A 158 9.58 1.14 3.77
CA LYS A 158 9.12 1.97 4.87
C LYS A 158 9.69 1.45 6.20
N HIS A 159 10.99 1.68 6.41
CA HIS A 159 11.64 1.38 7.68
C HIS A 159 11.65 2.59 8.62
N ILE A 160 12.04 2.39 9.87
CA ILE A 160 12.21 3.46 10.87
C ILE A 160 13.07 4.59 10.31
N THR A 161 14.19 4.25 9.67
CA THR A 161 15.12 5.21 9.05
C THR A 161 14.50 6.00 7.91
N THR A 162 13.52 5.43 7.20
CA THR A 162 12.76 6.13 6.15
C THR A 162 11.94 7.26 6.76
N TYR A 163 11.20 6.98 7.83
CA TYR A 163 10.42 8.00 8.54
C TYR A 163 11.29 9.05 9.20
N GLN A 164 12.42 8.63 9.79
CA GLN A 164 13.40 9.57 10.36
C GLN A 164 13.99 10.51 9.32
N ARG A 165 14.27 10.02 8.11
CA ARG A 165 14.79 10.82 6.99
C ARG A 165 13.74 11.79 6.46
N ILE A 166 12.47 11.36 6.33
CA ILE A 166 11.39 12.18 5.76
C ILE A 166 10.99 13.28 6.74
N PHE A 167 10.74 12.93 8.00
CA PHE A 167 10.13 13.85 8.97
C PHE A 167 11.14 14.48 9.94
N GLY A 168 12.31 13.87 10.13
CA GLY A 168 13.39 14.43 10.94
C GLY A 168 12.94 14.92 12.31
N ALA A 169 13.20 16.18 12.64
CA ALA A 169 12.82 16.80 13.90
C ALA A 169 11.29 16.98 14.09
N GLN A 170 10.50 16.81 13.01
CA GLN A 170 9.04 16.98 13.03
C GLN A 170 8.28 15.70 13.38
N LEU A 171 8.97 14.57 13.63
CA LEU A 171 8.33 13.27 13.94
C LEU A 171 7.31 13.36 15.08
N ALA A 172 7.62 14.09 16.16
CA ALA A 172 6.69 14.26 17.27
C ALA A 172 5.41 15.05 16.93
N ALA A 173 5.45 15.85 15.83
CA ALA A 173 4.33 16.59 15.29
C ALA A 173 3.70 15.90 14.07
N THR A 174 4.07 14.65 13.78
CA THR A 174 3.59 13.88 12.62
C THR A 174 2.67 12.75 13.07
N ALA A 175 1.59 12.53 12.32
CA ALA A 175 0.78 11.31 12.38
C ALA A 175 0.83 10.60 11.02
N MET A 176 1.22 9.33 11.00
CA MET A 176 1.16 8.48 9.80
C MET A 176 -0.20 7.80 9.71
N VAL A 177 -0.84 7.87 8.56
CA VAL A 177 -2.11 7.21 8.25
C VAL A 177 -1.86 6.16 7.18
N GLY A 178 -2.23 4.91 7.42
CA GLY A 178 -2.01 3.85 6.45
C GLY A 178 -2.72 2.54 6.81
N ASN A 179 -2.72 1.61 5.85
CA ASN A 179 -3.38 0.31 5.99
C ASN A 179 -2.44 -0.80 6.47
N SER A 180 -1.13 -0.66 6.32
CA SER A 180 -0.17 -1.69 6.69
C SER A 180 0.37 -1.49 8.12
N ILE A 181 0.10 -2.46 8.99
CA ILE A 181 0.70 -2.48 10.34
C ILE A 181 2.23 -2.53 10.22
N LYS A 182 2.76 -3.36 9.32
CA LYS A 182 4.21 -3.58 9.13
C LYS A 182 4.93 -2.36 8.58
N SER A 183 4.35 -1.71 7.58
CA SER A 183 5.02 -0.68 6.81
C SER A 183 4.66 0.74 7.24
N ASP A 184 3.41 0.99 7.67
CA ASP A 184 2.97 2.34 8.01
C ASP A 184 2.98 2.58 9.51
N ILE A 185 2.52 1.60 10.30
CA ILE A 185 2.21 1.83 11.71
C ILE A 185 3.44 1.59 12.59
N LEU A 186 3.99 0.38 12.60
CA LEU A 186 5.09 0.01 13.49
C LEU A 186 6.34 0.90 13.30
N PRO A 187 6.82 1.13 12.06
CA PRO A 187 8.02 1.94 11.87
C PRO A 187 7.79 3.42 12.17
N ALA A 188 6.61 3.99 11.89
CA ALA A 188 6.28 5.37 12.23
C ALA A 188 6.22 5.58 13.74
N LEU A 189 5.55 4.70 14.49
CA LEU A 189 5.50 4.73 15.96
C LEU A 189 6.90 4.60 16.57
N THR A 190 7.71 3.68 16.04
CA THR A 190 9.07 3.45 16.52
C THR A 190 9.97 4.64 16.24
N ALA A 191 9.78 5.33 15.11
CA ALA A 191 10.49 6.56 14.77
C ALA A 191 10.09 7.75 15.68
N GLY A 192 8.94 7.70 16.34
CA GLY A 192 8.46 8.75 17.26
C GLY A 192 7.22 9.50 16.78
N ALA A 193 6.65 9.17 15.63
CA ALA A 193 5.39 9.73 15.15
C ALA A 193 4.17 9.10 15.86
N ALA A 194 2.99 9.71 15.71
CA ALA A 194 1.73 9.03 15.94
C ALA A 194 1.35 8.20 14.70
N ALA A 195 0.42 7.27 14.85
CA ALA A 195 -0.05 6.46 13.74
C ALA A 195 -1.56 6.17 13.82
N ILE A 196 -2.23 6.20 12.68
CA ILE A 196 -3.64 5.88 12.52
C ILE A 196 -3.76 4.74 11.50
N HIS A 197 -4.20 3.58 11.96
CA HIS A 197 -4.40 2.41 11.11
C HIS A 197 -5.81 2.40 10.53
N ILE A 198 -5.91 2.32 9.21
CA ILE A 198 -7.15 2.06 8.47
C ILE A 198 -7.02 0.66 7.86
N PRO A 199 -7.63 -0.39 8.44
CA PRO A 199 -7.49 -1.73 7.88
C PRO A 199 -8.08 -1.79 6.46
N GLY A 200 -7.29 -2.26 5.51
CA GLY A 200 -7.73 -2.56 4.16
C GLY A 200 -8.70 -3.76 4.13
N ARG A 201 -9.50 -3.87 3.07
CA ARG A 201 -10.37 -5.05 2.83
C ARG A 201 -9.55 -6.32 2.62
N TYR A 202 -8.41 -6.17 1.97
CA TYR A 202 -7.44 -7.23 1.71
C TYR A 202 -6.09 -6.79 2.26
N GLU A 203 -5.31 -7.75 2.72
CA GLU A 203 -3.96 -7.54 3.21
C GLU A 203 -3.03 -8.54 2.51
N TRP A 204 -1.98 -8.01 1.90
CA TRP A 204 -0.96 -8.86 1.29
C TRP A 204 -0.20 -9.63 2.36
N GLU A 205 0.02 -10.94 2.11
CA GLU A 205 0.65 -11.84 3.09
C GLU A 205 2.01 -11.34 3.59
N MET A 206 2.77 -10.66 2.74
CA MET A 206 4.07 -10.11 3.11
C MET A 206 4.01 -8.81 3.92
N GLU A 207 2.85 -8.17 4.01
CA GLU A 207 2.60 -6.96 4.83
C GLU A 207 1.95 -7.28 6.19
N LYS A 208 1.62 -8.53 6.45
CA LYS A 208 1.04 -8.94 7.73
C LYS A 208 2.01 -8.77 8.88
N ALA A 209 1.51 -8.17 9.95
CA ALA A 209 2.18 -8.03 11.23
C ALA A 209 1.16 -7.90 12.36
N ASP A 210 1.58 -8.23 13.58
CA ASP A 210 0.75 -8.01 14.76
C ASP A 210 0.59 -6.52 15.03
N ALA A 211 -0.65 -6.09 15.32
CA ALA A 211 -0.91 -4.71 15.70
C ALA A 211 -0.20 -4.37 17.02
N PRO A 212 0.35 -3.17 17.16
CA PRO A 212 0.93 -2.74 18.42
C PRO A 212 -0.15 -2.66 19.51
N PRO A 213 0.22 -2.73 20.80
CA PRO A 213 -0.71 -2.49 21.89
C PRO A 213 -1.32 -1.09 21.80
N GLU A 214 -2.55 -0.93 22.25
CA GLU A 214 -3.20 0.38 22.34
C GLU A 214 -2.37 1.33 23.21
N GLY A 215 -2.28 2.58 22.77
CA GLY A 215 -1.46 3.58 23.43
C GLY A 215 -1.76 5.00 22.94
N PRO A 216 -1.16 6.00 23.58
CA PRO A 216 -1.51 7.41 23.34
C PRO A 216 -1.13 7.95 21.95
N ARG A 217 -0.38 7.18 21.16
CA ARG A 217 0.05 7.55 19.82
C ARG A 217 -0.44 6.59 18.73
N PHE A 218 -1.16 5.51 19.10
CA PHE A 218 -1.70 4.55 18.14
C PHE A 218 -3.22 4.57 18.15
N PHE A 219 -3.81 4.78 16.98
CA PHE A 219 -5.25 4.91 16.78
C PHE A 219 -5.70 3.97 15.67
N LYS A 220 -6.97 3.56 15.74
CA LYS A 220 -7.63 2.77 14.69
C LYS A 220 -8.82 3.54 14.15
N ALA A 221 -8.96 3.56 12.84
CA ALA A 221 -10.10 4.13 12.15
C ALA A 221 -10.66 3.11 11.16
N SER A 222 -11.97 2.96 11.10
CA SER A 222 -12.62 2.01 10.19
C SER A 222 -12.79 2.54 8.76
N SER A 223 -12.48 3.81 8.52
CA SER A 223 -12.58 4.47 7.22
C SER A 223 -11.87 5.81 7.23
N PHE A 224 -11.64 6.39 6.05
CA PHE A 224 -11.03 7.72 5.93
C PHE A 224 -11.89 8.83 6.57
N ASN A 225 -13.22 8.70 6.53
CA ASN A 225 -14.14 9.61 7.26
C ASN A 225 -13.89 9.59 8.77
N LYS A 226 -13.54 8.42 9.35
CA LYS A 226 -13.22 8.32 10.78
C LYS A 226 -11.84 8.90 11.11
N VAL A 227 -10.89 8.82 10.19
CA VAL A 227 -9.60 9.54 10.33
C VAL A 227 -9.85 11.04 10.39
N SER A 228 -10.63 11.58 9.44
CA SER A 228 -10.98 12.99 9.43
C SER A 228 -11.66 13.43 10.72
N ALA A 229 -12.61 12.65 11.23
CA ALA A 229 -13.27 12.94 12.50
C ALA A 229 -12.30 12.95 13.70
N LEU A 230 -11.38 11.97 13.76
CA LEU A 230 -10.34 11.91 14.81
C LEU A 230 -9.42 13.13 14.80
N LEU A 231 -9.15 13.69 13.62
CA LEU A 231 -8.23 14.82 13.44
C LEU A 231 -8.91 16.18 13.58
N MET A 232 -10.20 16.31 13.28
CA MET A 232 -10.92 17.58 13.25
C MET A 232 -11.80 17.82 14.49
N GLU A 233 -12.02 16.82 15.35
CA GLU A 233 -12.75 16.96 16.63
C GLU A 233 -11.81 17.39 17.78
N MET A 234 -10.61 17.84 17.46
CA MET A 234 -9.61 18.37 18.43
C MET A 234 -9.77 19.92 18.61
#